data_9c1a1c22ff2d2a8f249b739a75d83f15
#
_entry.id   9c1a1c22ff2d2a8f249b739a75d83f15
#
_cell.length_a   1.000
_cell.length_b   1.000
_cell.length_c   1.000
_cell.angle_alpha   90.00
_cell.angle_beta   90.00
_cell.angle_gamma   90.00
#
_symmetry.space_group_name_H-M   'P 1'
#
loop_
_entity.id
_entity.type
_entity.pdbx_description
1 polymer ?
#
loop_
_entity_poly.entity_id
_entity_poly.type
_entity_poly.pdbx_seq_one_letter_code
_entity_poly.pdbx_strand_id
1 'polypeptide(L)'
;MEFCVVESCGKCTPCRIGSVRGVEVIDRIVANENRDDNLILLHELCDTMELGSLCAMGGMTPFPVRSALTHFQEDFFVQDAAGSLLKDAEGSLLKDAEGSTSQKAASPGGK
;
A
#
# COMPACT_ATOMS: atom_id res chain seq x y z
N MET A 1 3.30 -12.98 2.79
CA MET A 1 4.62 -12.29 2.83
C MET A 1 5.69 -13.03 3.63
N GLU A 2 5.39 -13.75 4.69
CA GLU A 2 6.37 -14.51 5.50
C GLU A 2 7.30 -15.40 4.67
N PHE A 3 6.76 -16.14 3.71
CA PHE A 3 7.55 -16.92 2.76
C PHE A 3 8.62 -16.06 2.08
N CYS A 4 8.28 -14.84 1.66
CA CYS A 4 9.22 -13.95 1.00
C CYS A 4 10.32 -13.43 1.94
N VAL A 5 10.03 -13.32 3.23
CA VAL A 5 11.05 -12.96 4.24
C VAL A 5 12.11 -14.04 4.35
N VAL A 6 11.70 -15.31 4.38
CA VAL A 6 12.60 -16.46 4.51
C VAL A 6 13.43 -16.67 3.23
N GLU A 7 12.80 -16.51 2.07
CA GLU A 7 13.43 -16.78 0.77
C GLU A 7 14.20 -15.58 0.20
N SER A 8 14.12 -14.41 0.83
CA SER A 8 14.87 -13.24 0.38
C SER A 8 16.37 -13.45 0.51
N CYS A 9 17.11 -13.33 -0.59
CA CYS A 9 18.57 -13.42 -0.56
C CYS A 9 19.26 -12.26 0.18
N GLY A 10 18.50 -11.23 0.59
CA GLY A 10 18.98 -10.07 1.35
C GLY A 10 19.86 -9.09 0.57
N LYS A 11 20.02 -9.26 -0.74
CA LYS A 11 20.95 -8.46 -1.53
C LYS A 11 20.52 -7.02 -1.75
N CYS A 12 19.25 -6.80 -2.05
CA CYS A 12 18.71 -5.45 -2.25
C CYS A 12 17.81 -5.01 -1.09
N THR A 13 17.91 -3.75 -0.74
CA THR A 13 17.19 -3.15 0.41
C THR A 13 15.66 -3.26 0.28
N PRO A 14 15.03 -2.96 -0.87
CA PRO A 14 13.57 -3.02 -1.00
C PRO A 14 13.01 -4.39 -0.65
N CYS A 15 13.59 -5.46 -1.20
CA CYS A 15 13.16 -6.83 -0.90
C CYS A 15 13.47 -7.23 0.55
N ARG A 16 14.71 -7.02 1.01
CA ARG A 16 15.15 -7.46 2.35
C ARG A 16 14.34 -6.80 3.46
N ILE A 17 14.19 -5.49 3.41
CA ILE A 17 13.49 -4.72 4.44
C ILE A 17 12.00 -4.70 4.17
N GLY A 18 11.59 -4.54 2.91
CA GLY A 18 10.20 -4.46 2.52
C GLY A 18 9.40 -5.71 2.84
N SER A 19 9.99 -6.90 2.67
CA SER A 19 9.30 -8.15 3.03
C SER A 19 9.03 -8.23 4.54
N VAL A 20 10.01 -7.90 5.36
CA VAL A 20 9.87 -7.91 6.84
C VAL A 20 8.85 -6.86 7.29
N ARG A 21 8.98 -5.63 6.80
CA ARG A 21 8.05 -4.55 7.11
C ARG A 21 6.64 -4.85 6.62
N GLY A 22 6.51 -5.49 5.47
CA GLY A 22 5.21 -5.91 4.95
C GLY A 22 4.49 -6.90 5.87
N VAL A 23 5.20 -7.85 6.46
CA VAL A 23 4.63 -8.76 7.48
C VAL A 23 4.18 -7.96 8.69
N GLU A 24 5.04 -7.10 9.26
CA GLU A 24 4.70 -6.29 10.43
C GLU A 24 3.47 -5.39 10.20
N VAL A 25 3.37 -4.79 9.01
CA VAL A 25 2.21 -3.94 8.65
C VAL A 25 0.95 -4.77 8.51
N ILE A 26 1.01 -5.94 7.88
CA ILE A 26 -0.12 -6.86 7.77
C ILE A 26 -0.58 -7.31 9.15
N ASP A 27 0.34 -7.67 10.05
CA ASP A 27 0.01 -8.06 11.42
C ASP A 27 -0.71 -6.96 12.19
N ARG A 28 -0.31 -5.69 12.02
CA ARG A 28 -1.01 -4.53 12.59
C ARG A 28 -2.41 -4.34 12.01
N ILE A 29 -2.58 -4.55 10.70
CA ILE A 29 -3.89 -4.51 10.06
C ILE A 29 -4.80 -5.60 10.63
N VAL A 30 -4.29 -6.81 10.80
CA VAL A 30 -5.02 -7.94 11.40
C VAL A 30 -5.37 -7.65 12.87
N ALA A 31 -4.46 -7.02 13.61
CA ALA A 31 -4.68 -6.59 14.99
C ALA A 31 -5.61 -5.36 15.11
N ASN A 32 -6.08 -4.80 14.00
CA ASN A 32 -6.91 -3.59 13.93
C ASN A 32 -6.26 -2.36 14.56
N GLU A 33 -4.95 -2.24 14.47
CA GLU A 33 -4.17 -1.09 14.91
C GLU A 33 -4.00 -0.10 13.76
N ASN A 34 -4.55 1.11 13.88
CA ASN A 34 -4.44 2.19 12.88
C ASN A 34 -4.58 1.66 11.44
N ARG A 35 -5.63 0.89 11.20
CA ARG A 35 -5.80 0.11 9.98
C ARG A 35 -5.68 0.92 8.71
N ASP A 36 -6.30 2.10 8.66
CA ASP A 36 -6.33 2.96 7.48
C ASP A 36 -4.93 3.45 7.12
N ASP A 37 -4.17 3.92 8.10
CA ASP A 37 -2.79 4.36 7.90
C ASP A 37 -1.87 3.20 7.47
N ASN A 38 -2.08 2.02 8.07
CA ASN A 38 -1.31 0.83 7.71
C ASN A 38 -1.66 0.29 6.32
N LEU A 39 -2.89 0.45 5.84
CA LEU A 39 -3.27 0.12 4.46
C LEU A 39 -2.56 1.02 3.45
N ILE A 40 -2.51 2.33 3.72
CA ILE A 40 -1.78 3.29 2.89
C ILE A 40 -0.29 2.93 2.87
N LEU A 41 0.29 2.68 4.05
CA LEU A 41 1.69 2.28 4.18
C LEU A 41 1.99 0.97 3.44
N LEU A 42 1.07 0.00 3.48
CA LEU A 42 1.22 -1.26 2.75
C LEU A 42 1.25 -1.05 1.23
N HIS A 43 0.43 -0.16 0.70
CA HIS A 43 0.45 0.21 -0.72
C HIS A 43 1.78 0.85 -1.13
N GLU A 44 2.26 1.85 -0.38
CA GLU A 44 3.54 2.51 -0.63
C GLU A 44 4.72 1.54 -0.56
N LEU A 45 4.67 0.61 0.40
CA LEU A 45 5.67 -0.43 0.54
C LEU A 45 5.67 -1.38 -0.66
N CYS A 46 4.51 -1.76 -1.15
CA CYS A 46 4.35 -2.57 -2.36
C CYS A 46 4.93 -1.86 -3.58
N ASP A 47 4.67 -0.57 -3.76
CA ASP A 47 5.25 0.24 -4.85
C ASP A 47 6.77 0.29 -4.76
N THR A 48 7.30 0.52 -3.57
CA THR A 48 8.74 0.55 -3.33
C THR A 48 9.41 -0.79 -3.66
N MET A 49 8.78 -1.89 -3.29
CA MET A 49 9.31 -3.23 -3.58
C MET A 49 9.25 -3.55 -5.07
N GLU A 50 8.16 -3.24 -5.74
CA GLU A 50 7.97 -3.50 -7.17
C GLU A 50 8.96 -2.72 -8.02
N LEU A 51 9.10 -1.42 -7.74
CA LEU A 51 9.94 -0.53 -8.55
C LEU A 51 11.42 -0.58 -8.18
N GLY A 52 11.74 -0.89 -6.93
CA GLY A 52 13.11 -0.80 -6.41
C GLY A 52 13.85 -2.12 -6.30
N SER A 53 13.17 -3.27 -6.39
CA SER A 53 13.81 -4.57 -6.24
C SER A 53 14.61 -4.96 -7.50
N LEU A 54 15.79 -5.57 -7.27
CA LEU A 54 16.70 -5.94 -8.37
C LEU A 54 16.28 -7.19 -9.15
N CYS A 55 15.38 -8.00 -8.60
CA CYS A 55 14.95 -9.24 -9.22
C CYS A 55 13.47 -9.52 -9.01
N ALA A 56 12.96 -10.52 -9.73
CA ALA A 56 11.55 -10.90 -9.68
C ALA A 56 11.07 -11.29 -8.26
N MET A 57 11.92 -11.83 -7.40
CA MET A 57 11.54 -12.21 -6.04
C MET A 57 10.93 -11.01 -5.29
N GLY A 58 11.65 -9.91 -5.22
CA GLY A 58 11.16 -8.70 -4.55
C GLY A 58 10.10 -7.96 -5.37
N GLY A 59 10.27 -7.88 -6.70
CA GLY A 59 9.33 -7.19 -7.57
C GLY A 59 7.95 -7.86 -7.69
N MET A 60 7.88 -9.18 -7.51
CA MET A 60 6.62 -9.92 -7.58
C MET A 60 5.95 -10.14 -6.21
N THR A 61 6.66 -9.96 -5.11
CA THR A 61 6.12 -10.07 -3.75
C THR A 61 4.85 -9.21 -3.53
N PRO A 62 4.74 -8.00 -4.08
CA PRO A 62 3.53 -7.18 -3.97
C PRO A 62 2.28 -7.73 -4.65
N PHE A 63 2.40 -8.52 -5.71
CA PHE A 63 1.24 -8.96 -6.50
C PHE A 63 0.19 -9.75 -5.70
N PRO A 64 0.55 -10.81 -4.94
CA PRO A 64 -0.45 -11.50 -4.13
C PRO A 64 -1.05 -10.60 -3.05
N VAL A 65 -0.30 -9.66 -2.49
CA VAL A 65 -0.80 -8.72 -1.49
C VAL A 65 -1.84 -7.78 -2.11
N ARG A 66 -1.52 -7.18 -3.26
CA ARG A 66 -2.46 -6.30 -3.99
C ARG A 66 -3.68 -7.06 -4.48
N SER A 67 -3.51 -8.29 -4.95
CA SER A 67 -4.62 -9.16 -5.34
C SER A 67 -5.56 -9.41 -4.16
N ALA A 68 -5.03 -9.71 -2.99
CA ALA A 68 -5.82 -9.88 -1.78
C ALA A 68 -6.57 -8.59 -1.40
N LEU A 69 -5.89 -7.45 -1.40
CA LEU A 69 -6.51 -6.14 -1.11
C LEU A 69 -7.62 -5.78 -2.10
N THR A 70 -7.49 -6.18 -3.37
CA THR A 70 -8.48 -5.87 -4.40
C THR A 70 -9.70 -6.80 -4.35
N HIS A 71 -9.48 -8.09 -4.14
CA HIS A 71 -10.54 -9.09 -4.25
C HIS A 71 -11.21 -9.44 -2.92
N PHE A 72 -10.52 -9.20 -1.81
CA PHE A 72 -10.98 -9.53 -0.45
C PHE A 72 -11.02 -8.29 0.44
N GLN A 73 -11.50 -7.19 -0.10
CA GLN A 73 -11.60 -5.93 0.63
C GLN A 73 -12.37 -6.06 1.94
N GLU A 74 -13.43 -6.87 1.96
CA GLU A 74 -14.25 -7.09 3.14
C GLU A 74 -13.48 -7.68 4.32
N ASP A 75 -12.45 -8.47 4.06
CA ASP A 75 -11.62 -9.08 5.11
C ASP A 75 -10.63 -8.05 5.72
N PHE A 76 -10.21 -7.07 4.92
CA PHE A 76 -9.32 -6.01 5.38
C PHE A 76 -10.06 -4.85 6.04
N PHE A 77 -11.31 -4.63 5.67
CA PHE A 77 -12.16 -3.63 6.25
C PHE A 77 -13.14 -4.33 7.20
N VAL A 78 -12.87 -4.31 8.50
CA VAL A 78 -13.87 -4.74 9.48
C VAL A 78 -15.08 -3.85 9.29
N GLN A 79 -16.20 -4.47 8.98
CA GLN A 79 -17.50 -3.80 9.06
C GLN A 79 -17.79 -3.51 10.55
N ASP A 80 -17.17 -2.47 11.09
CA ASP A 80 -17.75 -1.81 12.22
C ASP A 80 -19.11 -1.33 11.77
N ALA A 81 -20.10 -1.38 12.64
CA ALA A 81 -21.52 -1.09 12.35
C ALA A 81 -21.80 0.30 11.72
N ALA A 82 -20.78 1.00 11.28
CA ALA A 82 -20.76 2.23 10.49
C ALA A 82 -20.16 1.97 9.09
N GLY A 83 -20.72 1.05 8.34
CA GLY A 83 -20.29 0.62 6.99
C GLY A 83 -20.31 1.70 5.89
N SER A 84 -20.14 2.96 6.27
CA SER A 84 -20.17 4.12 5.37
C SER A 84 -18.83 4.83 5.20
N LEU A 85 -17.88 4.70 6.14
CA LEU A 85 -16.69 5.54 6.17
C LEU A 85 -15.55 5.09 5.25
N LEU A 86 -15.52 3.83 4.83
CA LEU A 86 -14.39 3.29 4.07
C LEU A 86 -14.52 3.45 2.55
N LYS A 87 -15.74 3.61 2.03
CA LYS A 87 -15.95 4.00 0.63
C LYS A 87 -15.50 5.44 0.37
N ASP A 88 -15.57 6.28 1.40
CA ASP A 88 -15.15 7.68 1.30
C ASP A 88 -13.63 7.84 1.36
N ALA A 89 -12.92 6.95 2.08
CA ALA A 89 -11.46 6.96 2.14
C ALA A 89 -10.80 6.57 0.80
N GLU A 90 -11.34 5.57 0.10
CA GLU A 90 -10.86 5.18 -1.23
C GLU A 90 -11.18 6.26 -2.29
N GLY A 91 -12.35 6.88 -2.20
CA GLY A 91 -12.72 8.03 -3.03
C GLY A 91 -11.92 9.30 -2.72
N SER A 92 -11.46 9.48 -1.49
CA SER A 92 -10.64 10.62 -1.05
C SER A 92 -9.21 10.53 -1.57
N LEU A 93 -8.59 9.35 -1.56
CA LEU A 93 -7.24 9.13 -2.11
C LEU A 93 -7.16 9.38 -3.61
N LEU A 94 -8.17 8.98 -4.37
CA LEU A 94 -8.25 9.23 -5.81
C LEU A 94 -8.51 10.70 -6.13
N LYS A 95 -9.28 11.41 -5.29
CA LYS A 95 -9.54 12.85 -5.47
C LYS A 95 -8.32 13.71 -5.14
N ASP A 96 -7.54 13.35 -4.15
CA ASP A 96 -6.32 14.08 -3.82
C ASP A 96 -5.24 13.91 -4.91
N ALA A 97 -5.17 12.76 -5.57
CA ALA A 97 -4.29 12.53 -6.72
C ALA A 97 -4.72 13.36 -7.95
N GLU A 98 -6.02 13.50 -8.21
CA GLU A 98 -6.53 14.34 -9.29
C GLU A 98 -6.46 15.84 -8.95
N GLY A 99 -6.67 16.22 -7.71
CA GLY A 99 -6.55 17.61 -7.23
C GLY A 99 -5.12 18.15 -7.30
N SER A 100 -4.12 17.32 -7.10
CA SER A 100 -2.70 17.68 -7.19
C SER A 100 -2.26 18.02 -8.63
N THR A 101 -2.85 17.38 -9.63
CA THR A 101 -2.55 17.64 -11.02
C THR A 101 -3.24 18.91 -11.55
N SER A 102 -4.38 19.29 -10.99
CA SER A 102 -5.14 20.46 -11.43
C SER A 102 -4.57 21.79 -10.91
N GLN A 103 -3.88 21.79 -9.75
CA GLN A 103 -3.30 23.02 -9.21
C GLN A 103 -1.97 23.44 -9.88
N LYS A 104 -1.35 22.57 -10.64
CA LYS A 104 -0.09 22.90 -11.34
C LYS A 104 -0.30 23.61 -12.68
N ALA A 105 -1.53 23.67 -13.16
CA ALA A 105 -1.89 24.32 -14.43
C ALA A 105 -2.37 25.77 -14.28
N ALA A 106 -2.50 26.32 -13.09
CA ALA A 106 -2.96 27.68 -12.84
C ALA A 106 -1.88 28.53 -12.17
N SER A 107 -0.82 28.85 -12.91
CA SER A 107 -0.01 30.00 -12.62
C SER A 107 0.16 30.83 -13.92
N PRO A 108 -0.69 31.82 -14.18
CA PRO A 108 -0.39 32.81 -15.18
C PRO A 108 0.54 33.84 -14.57
N GLY A 109 1.73 33.93 -15.11
CA GLY A 109 2.57 35.10 -14.95
C GLY A 109 1.76 36.33 -15.38
N GLY A 110 1.66 37.27 -14.51
CA GLY A 110 1.12 38.57 -14.73
C GLY A 110 2.11 39.65 -14.30
N LYS A 111 2.79 40.25 -15.23
CA LYS A 111 3.47 41.53 -15.23
C LYS A 111 4.50 41.80 -14.15
#